data_5ce15c261df4b8d75114dd4de9cd2f75
#
_entry.id   5ce15c261df4b8d75114dd4de9cd2f75
#
_cell.length_a   1.000
_cell.length_b   1.000
_cell.length_c   1.000
_cell.angle_alpha   90.00
_cell.angle_beta   90.00
_cell.angle_gamma   90.00
#
_symmetry.space_group_name_H-M   'P 1'
#
loop_
_entity.id
_entity.type
_entity.pdbx_description
1 polymer ?
#
loop_
_entity_poly.entity_id
_entity_poly.type
_entity_poly.pdbx_seq_one_letter_code
_entity_poly.pdbx_strand_id
1 'polypeptide(L)' 'MPDHHIDIFASAEDGGYIADIPDLACCSAFGPTPEVALAEVQIAKMARL' A
#
# COMPACT_ATOMS: atom_id res chain seq x y z
N MET A 1 -17.76 -7.38 -3.93
CA MET A 1 -17.08 -7.37 -3.76
C MET A 1 -16.43 -6.61 -3.14
N PRO A 2 -16.13 -6.75 -2.43
CA PRO A 2 -15.58 -5.83 -1.62
C PRO A 2 -14.15 -5.73 -1.70
N ASP A 3 -13.76 -4.84 -2.46
CA ASP A 3 -12.38 -4.51 -2.48
C ASP A 3 -12.10 -3.60 -1.32
N HIS A 4 -10.97 -3.78 -0.69
CA HIS A 4 -10.54 -2.89 0.36
C HIS A 4 -10.14 -1.56 -0.24
N HIS A 5 -10.44 -0.50 0.49
CA HIS A 5 -10.00 0.82 0.09
C HIS A 5 -8.48 0.91 0.24
N ILE A 6 -7.82 1.43 -0.77
CA ILE A 6 -6.36 1.60 -0.74
C ILE A 6 -6.04 3.07 -0.88
N ASP A 7 -5.35 3.63 0.11
CA ASP A 7 -4.88 5.00 0.07
C ASP A 7 -3.44 5.03 -0.41
N ILE A 8 -3.16 5.87 -1.39
CA ILE A 8 -1.80 6.02 -1.89
C ILE A 8 -1.44 7.49 -1.78
N PHE A 9 -0.31 7.78 -1.15
CA PHE A 9 0.11 9.16 -0.95
C PHE A 9 1.63 9.25 -1.05
N ALA A 10 2.08 10.45 -1.40
CA ALA A 10 3.50 10.71 -1.52
C ALA A 10 4.13 10.84 -0.15
N SER A 11 5.33 10.30 -0.01
CA SER A 11 6.11 10.42 1.22
C SER A 11 7.38 11.20 0.90
N ALA A 12 7.36 12.49 1.19
CA ALA A 12 8.50 13.34 0.86
C ALA A 12 9.75 12.92 1.62
N GLU A 13 9.59 12.44 2.83
CA GLU A 13 10.72 12.04 3.65
C GLU A 13 11.44 10.83 3.06
N ASP A 14 10.68 9.93 2.47
CA ASP A 14 11.24 8.69 1.94
C ASP A 14 11.53 8.77 0.45
N GLY A 15 11.07 9.83 -0.19
CA GLY A 15 11.32 10.00 -1.62
C GLY A 15 10.50 9.06 -2.48
N GLY A 16 9.32 8.67 -2.02
CA GLY A 16 8.50 7.74 -2.79
C GLY A 16 7.03 7.84 -2.39
N TYR A 17 6.34 6.70 -2.46
CA TYR A 17 4.91 6.64 -2.20
C TYR A 17 4.60 5.52 -1.23
N ILE A 18 3.54 5.72 -0.47
CA ILE A 18 3.07 4.72 0.48
C ILE A 18 1.65 4.35 0.09
N ALA A 19 1.38 3.04 0.02
CA ALA A 19 0.04 2.52 -0.17
C ALA A 19 -0.40 1.88 1.13
N ASP A 20 -1.62 2.19 1.56
CA ASP A 20 -2.12 1.74 2.85
C ASP A 20 -3.53 1.22 2.70
N ILE A 21 -3.84 0.12 3.37
CA ILE A 21 -5.18 -0.44 3.40
C ILE A 21 -5.70 -0.30 4.84
N PRO A 22 -6.49 0.74 5.13
CA PRO A 22 -6.91 0.98 6.50
C PRO A 22 -7.79 -0.13 7.08
N ASP A 23 -8.50 -0.86 6.23
CA ASP A 23 -9.34 -1.96 6.70
C ASP A 23 -8.54 -3.14 7.21
N LEU A 24 -7.27 -3.23 6.84
CA LEU A 24 -6.40 -4.32 7.27
C LEU A 24 -5.31 -3.73 8.14
N ALA A 25 -5.32 -4.12 9.39
CA ALA A 25 -4.35 -3.57 10.34
C ALA A 25 -2.93 -3.85 9.86
N CYS A 26 -2.09 -2.84 9.90
CA CYS A 26 -0.68 -2.95 9.56
C CYS A 26 -0.42 -3.39 8.13
N CYS A 27 -1.34 -3.12 7.23
CA CYS A 27 -1.15 -3.49 5.83
C CYS A 27 -0.80 -2.24 5.04
N SER A 28 0.49 -1.99 4.86
CA SER A 28 0.96 -0.86 4.08
C SER A 28 2.27 -1.23 3.42
N ALA A 29 2.62 -0.51 2.38
CA ALA A 29 3.83 -0.79 1.62
C ALA A 29 4.37 0.49 1.01
N PHE A 30 5.64 0.49 0.70
CA PHE A 30 6.34 1.64 0.14
C PHE A 30 6.86 1.28 -1.24
N GLY A 31 6.87 2.24 -2.15
CA GLY A 31 7.46 2.07 -3.45
C GLY A 31 7.92 3.39 -4.02
N PRO A 32 8.85 3.38 -4.98
CA PRO A 32 9.33 4.62 -5.58
C PRO A 32 8.30 5.28 -6.48
N THR A 33 7.29 4.54 -6.92
CA THR A 33 6.19 5.08 -7.72
C THR A 33 4.88 4.57 -7.14
N PRO A 34 3.76 5.23 -7.46
CA PRO A 34 2.46 4.75 -6.98
C PRO A 34 2.15 3.33 -7.44
N GLU A 35 2.54 3.00 -8.66
CA GLU A 35 2.31 1.65 -9.18
C GLU A 35 3.05 0.60 -8.38
N VAL A 36 4.31 0.89 -8.04
CA VAL A 36 5.10 -0.05 -7.25
C VAL A 36 4.53 -0.17 -5.85
N ALA A 37 4.16 0.95 -5.23
CA ALA A 37 3.57 0.90 -3.89
C ALA A 37 2.29 0.08 -3.90
N LEU A 38 1.46 0.24 -4.93
CA LEU A 38 0.23 -0.53 -5.04
C LEU A 38 0.52 -2.03 -5.19
N ALA A 39 1.47 -2.39 -6.02
CA ALA A 39 1.83 -3.79 -6.21
C ALA A 39 2.34 -4.39 -4.90
N GLU A 40 3.18 -3.65 -4.19
CA GLU A 40 3.74 -4.16 -2.94
C GLU A 40 2.68 -4.33 -1.86
N VAL A 41 1.73 -3.41 -1.77
CA VAL A 41 0.70 -3.53 -0.74
C VAL A 41 -0.24 -4.69 -1.05
N GLN A 42 -0.46 -4.99 -2.32
CA GLN A 42 -1.27 -6.14 -2.69
C GLN A 42 -0.58 -7.45 -2.31
N ILE A 43 0.74 -7.50 -2.47
CA ILE A 43 1.51 -8.66 -2.04
C ILE A 43 1.43 -8.80 -0.52
N ALA A 44 1.55 -7.70 0.20
CA ALA A 44 1.45 -7.73 1.66
C ALA A 44 0.07 -8.20 2.11
N LYS A 45 -0.97 -7.77 1.40
CA LYS A 45 -2.33 -8.19 1.71
C LYS A 45 -2.47 -9.70 1.53
N MET A 46 -1.95 -10.24 0.46
CA MET A 46 -2.02 -11.66 0.20
C MET A 46 -1.24 -12.46 1.22
N ALA A 47 -0.12 -11.91 1.67
CA ALA A 47 0.71 -12.61 2.64
C ALA A 47 0.07 -12.70 4.02
N ARG A 48 -0.94 -11.88 4.28
CA ARG A 48 -1.62 -11.93 5.58
C ARG A 48 -2.52 -13.14 5.73
N LEU A 49 -2.89 -13.75 4.64
CA LEU A 49 -3.77 -14.90 4.72
C LEU A 49 -3.08 -16.07 5.37
#